data_ae35f265413fa07e1eada008e060c207
#
_entry.id   ae35f265413fa07e1eada008e060c207
#
_cell.length_a   1.000
_cell.length_b   1.000
_cell.length_c   1.000
_cell.angle_alpha   90.00
_cell.angle_beta   90.00
_cell.angle_gamma   90.00
#
_symmetry.space_group_name_H-M   'P 1'
#
loop_
_entity.id
_entity.type
_entity.pdbx_description
1 polymer ?
#
loop_
_entity_poly.entity_id
_entity_poly.type
_entity_poly.pdbx_seq_one_letter_code
_entity_poly.pdbx_strand_id
1 'polypeptide(L)'
;MKIKKIISIFTSFVIFSFCSSSPEASIDIFEAAKTGNVEEINLHIEGGSDLNERAELNSDTPLIFATIYGQNEVVKLLSQQEGVNLDSQNIQGFTALCVATIWGQIEIIETLLAAGADKNIKCFGDENNSGPRVATALMGAQASVNPGIEKQYIDSAEQYGLELDLDKIIEGRAKAAEALQK
;
A
#
# COMPACT_ATOMS: atom_id res chain seq x y z
N MET A 1 -20.18 -78.63 3.23
CA MET A 1 -19.82 -77.55 2.33
C MET A 1 -20.39 -76.28 2.92
N LYS A 2 -19.52 -75.44 3.58
CA LYS A 2 -19.94 -74.21 4.31
C LYS A 2 -19.64 -72.98 3.45
N ILE A 3 -20.68 -72.30 3.03
CA ILE A 3 -20.60 -71.08 2.27
C ILE A 3 -20.45 -69.92 3.28
N LYS A 4 -19.28 -69.29 3.31
CA LYS A 4 -19.05 -68.07 4.08
C LYS A 4 -19.63 -66.89 3.33
N LYS A 5 -20.66 -66.28 3.91
CA LYS A 5 -21.17 -64.95 3.47
C LYS A 5 -20.14 -63.89 3.83
N ILE A 6 -19.55 -63.25 2.83
CA ILE A 6 -18.74 -62.05 2.97
C ILE A 6 -19.73 -60.87 3.00
N ILE A 7 -19.90 -60.28 4.17
CA ILE A 7 -20.62 -59.01 4.32
C ILE A 7 -19.62 -57.89 3.97
N SER A 8 -19.78 -57.34 2.78
CA SER A 8 -19.06 -56.14 2.38
C SER A 8 -19.74 -54.93 3.06
N ILE A 9 -19.08 -54.38 4.08
CA ILE A 9 -19.50 -53.15 4.71
C ILE A 9 -18.95 -52.02 3.83
N PHE A 10 -19.81 -51.53 2.94
CA PHE A 10 -19.57 -50.24 2.27
C PHE A 10 -19.77 -49.13 3.30
N THR A 11 -18.68 -48.71 3.95
CA THR A 11 -18.64 -47.44 4.68
C THR A 11 -18.69 -46.34 3.67
N SER A 12 -19.90 -45.82 3.41
CA SER A 12 -20.11 -44.59 2.65
C SER A 12 -19.51 -43.45 3.45
N PHE A 13 -18.28 -43.08 3.10
CA PHE A 13 -17.63 -41.86 3.62
C PHE A 13 -18.31 -40.68 2.92
N VAL A 14 -19.39 -40.18 3.53
CA VAL A 14 -20.00 -38.94 3.15
C VAL A 14 -18.99 -37.86 3.52
N ILE A 15 -18.17 -37.45 2.53
CA ILE A 15 -17.40 -36.22 2.63
C ILE A 15 -18.44 -35.12 2.60
N PHE A 16 -18.83 -34.66 3.78
CA PHE A 16 -19.55 -33.41 3.94
C PHE A 16 -18.55 -32.31 3.57
N SER A 17 -18.50 -31.97 2.26
CA SER A 17 -17.86 -30.74 1.83
C SER A 17 -18.62 -29.61 2.51
N PHE A 18 -18.14 -29.22 3.67
CA PHE A 18 -18.48 -27.95 4.26
C PHE A 18 -17.86 -26.91 3.32
N CYS A 19 -18.63 -26.52 2.32
CA CYS A 19 -18.32 -25.33 1.53
C CYS A 19 -18.52 -24.15 2.50
N SER A 20 -17.51 -23.95 3.34
CA SER A 20 -17.32 -22.70 4.04
C SER A 20 -16.96 -21.72 2.94
N SER A 21 -17.95 -21.00 2.40
CA SER A 21 -17.66 -19.81 1.61
C SER A 21 -16.86 -18.91 2.54
N SER A 22 -15.57 -18.77 2.27
CA SER A 22 -14.76 -17.73 2.90
C SER A 22 -15.52 -16.43 2.72
N PRO A 23 -15.64 -15.57 3.73
CA PRO A 23 -16.26 -14.27 3.54
C PRO A 23 -15.48 -13.56 2.43
N GLU A 24 -16.20 -13.14 1.39
CA GLU A 24 -15.62 -12.38 0.29
C GLU A 24 -15.58 -10.90 0.69
N ALA A 25 -14.55 -10.19 0.23
CA ALA A 25 -14.46 -8.75 0.40
C ALA A 25 -15.70 -8.06 -0.19
N SER A 26 -16.26 -7.10 0.52
CA SER A 26 -17.52 -6.43 0.15
C SER A 26 -17.31 -5.13 -0.64
N ILE A 27 -16.13 -4.54 -0.53
CA ILE A 27 -15.69 -3.35 -1.26
C ILE A 27 -14.38 -3.65 -1.98
N ASP A 28 -14.06 -2.86 -3.01
CA ASP A 28 -12.80 -3.05 -3.72
C ASP A 28 -11.59 -2.69 -2.84
N ILE A 29 -10.43 -3.24 -3.21
CA ILE A 29 -9.20 -3.12 -2.41
C ILE A 29 -8.71 -1.67 -2.31
N PHE A 30 -8.98 -0.82 -3.30
CA PHE A 30 -8.58 0.58 -3.28
C PHE A 30 -9.43 1.39 -2.30
N GLU A 31 -10.74 1.14 -2.27
CA GLU A 31 -11.63 1.78 -1.29
C GLU A 31 -11.32 1.28 0.13
N ALA A 32 -11.02 -0.01 0.31
CA ALA A 32 -10.57 -0.55 1.59
C ALA A 32 -9.24 0.10 2.03
N ALA A 33 -8.29 0.25 1.12
CA ALA A 33 -7.00 0.89 1.38
C ALA A 33 -7.16 2.39 1.70
N LYS A 34 -8.04 3.10 0.98
CA LYS A 34 -8.34 4.51 1.19
C LYS A 34 -8.98 4.80 2.54
N THR A 35 -9.96 3.98 2.92
CA THR A 35 -10.73 4.17 4.16
C THR A 35 -10.04 3.60 5.40
N GLY A 36 -8.93 2.87 5.23
CA GLY A 36 -8.23 2.22 6.32
C GLY A 36 -8.95 0.99 6.87
N ASN A 37 -9.81 0.36 6.05
CA ASN A 37 -10.59 -0.80 6.48
C ASN A 37 -9.73 -2.07 6.50
N VAL A 38 -9.06 -2.30 7.63
CA VAL A 38 -8.16 -3.44 7.84
C VAL A 38 -8.87 -4.78 7.68
N GLU A 39 -10.16 -4.86 8.06
CA GLU A 39 -10.95 -6.09 7.95
C GLU A 39 -11.16 -6.46 6.47
N GLU A 40 -11.56 -5.51 5.64
CA GLU A 40 -11.71 -5.72 4.20
C GLU A 40 -10.37 -6.06 3.52
N ILE A 41 -9.28 -5.41 3.90
CA ILE A 41 -7.94 -5.77 3.39
C ILE A 41 -7.59 -7.22 3.74
N ASN A 42 -7.91 -7.69 4.96
CA ASN A 42 -7.70 -9.10 5.32
C ASN A 42 -8.55 -10.04 4.45
N LEU A 43 -9.81 -9.67 4.14
CA LEU A 43 -10.65 -10.47 3.24
C LEU A 43 -10.06 -10.55 1.83
N HIS A 44 -9.49 -9.46 1.31
CA HIS A 44 -8.76 -9.47 0.04
C HIS A 44 -7.53 -10.38 0.08
N ILE A 45 -6.75 -10.34 1.16
CA ILE A 45 -5.58 -11.21 1.36
C ILE A 45 -6.00 -12.68 1.39
N GLU A 46 -7.00 -13.03 2.21
CA GLU A 46 -7.52 -14.39 2.35
C GLU A 46 -8.18 -14.90 1.05
N GLY A 47 -8.82 -14.00 0.31
CA GLY A 47 -9.43 -14.28 -0.99
C GLY A 47 -8.43 -14.43 -2.13
N GLY A 48 -7.14 -14.11 -1.91
CA GLY A 48 -6.10 -14.20 -2.93
C GLY A 48 -6.17 -13.11 -4.00
N SER A 49 -6.71 -11.94 -3.65
CA SER A 49 -6.71 -10.76 -4.54
C SER A 49 -5.28 -10.34 -4.93
N ASP A 50 -5.13 -9.74 -6.10
CA ASP A 50 -3.84 -9.15 -6.50
C ASP A 50 -3.57 -7.89 -5.69
N LEU A 51 -2.71 -8.00 -4.68
CA LEU A 51 -2.32 -6.88 -3.80
C LEU A 51 -1.41 -5.85 -4.52
N ASN A 52 -0.97 -6.14 -5.75
CA ASN A 52 -0.22 -5.22 -6.61
C ASN A 52 -1.07 -4.66 -7.76
N GLU A 53 -2.38 -4.87 -7.71
CA GLU A 53 -3.30 -4.31 -8.69
C GLU A 53 -3.08 -2.80 -8.84
N ARG A 54 -3.34 -2.27 -10.04
CA ARG A 54 -3.08 -0.87 -10.37
C ARG A 54 -4.39 -0.16 -10.67
N ALA A 55 -4.65 0.93 -9.98
CA ALA A 55 -5.79 1.80 -10.25
C ALA A 55 -5.72 2.38 -11.67
N GLU A 56 -6.86 2.44 -12.36
CA GLU A 56 -6.94 2.80 -13.79
C GLU A 56 -6.41 4.20 -14.10
N LEU A 57 -6.63 5.18 -13.22
CA LEU A 57 -6.34 6.59 -13.51
C LEU A 57 -4.86 6.96 -13.36
N ASN A 58 -4.21 6.44 -12.34
CA ASN A 58 -2.87 6.89 -11.92
C ASN A 58 -1.89 5.74 -11.68
N SER A 59 -2.36 4.49 -11.84
CA SER A 59 -1.58 3.28 -11.57
C SER A 59 -1.07 3.16 -10.13
N ASP A 60 -1.74 3.80 -9.18
CA ASP A 60 -1.47 3.60 -7.76
C ASP A 60 -1.81 2.16 -7.37
N THR A 61 -0.95 1.55 -6.55
CA THR A 61 -1.24 0.25 -5.91
C THR A 61 -2.05 0.47 -4.63
N PRO A 62 -2.69 -0.58 -4.06
CA PRO A 62 -3.34 -0.48 -2.76
C PRO A 62 -2.41 0.08 -1.66
N LEU A 63 -1.12 -0.28 -1.69
CA LEU A 63 -0.12 0.25 -0.77
C LEU A 63 0.11 1.76 -0.95
N ILE A 64 0.18 2.24 -2.20
CA ILE A 64 0.29 3.67 -2.50
C ILE A 64 -0.98 4.40 -2.04
N PHE A 65 -2.17 3.84 -2.32
CA PHE A 65 -3.44 4.40 -1.84
C PHE A 65 -3.47 4.55 -0.33
N ALA A 66 -3.20 3.46 0.41
CA ALA A 66 -3.14 3.50 1.87
C ALA A 66 -2.17 4.57 2.38
N THR A 67 -1.04 4.75 1.69
CA THR A 67 -0.05 5.78 2.04
C THR A 67 -0.56 7.19 1.77
N ILE A 68 -1.19 7.46 0.62
CA ILE A 68 -1.77 8.77 0.29
C ILE A 68 -2.75 9.20 1.37
N TYR A 69 -3.59 8.28 1.84
CA TYR A 69 -4.62 8.55 2.85
C TYR A 69 -4.14 8.37 4.31
N GLY A 70 -2.84 8.09 4.53
CA GLY A 70 -2.24 8.00 5.87
C GLY A 70 -2.73 6.81 6.70
N GLN A 71 -3.11 5.70 6.06
CA GLN A 71 -3.68 4.53 6.72
C GLN A 71 -2.59 3.60 7.27
N ASN A 72 -2.01 3.95 8.40
CA ASN A 72 -0.84 3.29 8.98
C ASN A 72 -0.99 1.78 9.14
N GLU A 73 -2.13 1.32 9.68
CA GLU A 73 -2.40 -0.10 9.91
C GLU A 73 -2.51 -0.88 8.60
N VAL A 74 -3.14 -0.29 7.57
CA VAL A 74 -3.25 -0.91 6.24
C VAL A 74 -1.88 -0.98 5.57
N VAL A 75 -1.08 0.10 5.64
CA VAL A 75 0.30 0.10 5.12
C VAL A 75 1.12 -0.98 5.81
N LYS A 76 1.03 -1.09 7.13
CA LYS A 76 1.72 -2.13 7.90
C LYS A 76 1.29 -3.53 7.47
N LEU A 77 -0.02 -3.75 7.33
CA LEU A 77 -0.58 -5.04 6.93
C LEU A 77 -0.12 -5.44 5.53
N LEU A 78 -0.27 -4.54 4.54
CA LEU A 78 0.11 -4.80 3.15
C LEU A 78 1.62 -4.99 3.00
N SER A 79 2.44 -4.16 3.66
CA SER A 79 3.90 -4.24 3.55
C SER A 79 4.51 -5.52 4.12
N GLN A 80 3.77 -6.28 4.93
CA GLN A 80 4.18 -7.55 5.49
C GLN A 80 3.74 -8.77 4.65
N GLN A 81 2.92 -8.56 3.62
CA GLN A 81 2.45 -9.67 2.78
C GLN A 81 3.51 -10.12 1.80
N GLU A 82 3.70 -11.43 1.70
CA GLU A 82 4.58 -12.01 0.70
C GLU A 82 4.06 -11.68 -0.71
N GLY A 83 4.95 -11.23 -1.59
CA GLY A 83 4.63 -10.87 -2.97
C GLY A 83 4.14 -9.44 -3.18
N VAL A 84 3.92 -8.65 -2.14
CA VAL A 84 3.66 -7.20 -2.29
C VAL A 84 4.94 -6.50 -2.73
N ASN A 85 4.86 -5.77 -3.84
CA ASN A 85 5.97 -4.97 -4.34
C ASN A 85 5.95 -3.58 -3.70
N LEU A 86 6.80 -3.39 -2.68
CA LEU A 86 6.93 -2.14 -1.93
C LEU A 86 7.42 -0.97 -2.80
N ASP A 87 8.12 -1.29 -3.90
CA ASP A 87 8.83 -0.36 -4.77
C ASP A 87 8.10 -0.08 -6.09
N SER A 88 6.84 -0.54 -6.19
CA SER A 88 5.98 -0.20 -7.33
C SER A 88 5.84 1.32 -7.47
N GLN A 89 6.05 1.81 -8.70
CA GLN A 89 5.86 3.22 -9.03
C GLN A 89 4.55 3.44 -9.76
N ASN A 90 3.82 4.50 -9.42
CA ASN A 90 2.66 4.97 -10.17
C ASN A 90 3.08 5.70 -11.47
N ILE A 91 2.13 6.25 -12.22
CA ILE A 91 2.44 6.96 -13.50
C ILE A 91 3.27 8.22 -13.30
N GLN A 92 3.28 8.83 -12.10
CA GLN A 92 4.14 9.97 -11.77
C GLN A 92 5.54 9.56 -11.31
N GLY A 93 5.82 8.25 -11.20
CA GLY A 93 7.07 7.73 -10.70
C GLY A 93 7.20 7.69 -9.18
N PHE A 94 6.08 7.79 -8.44
CA PHE A 94 6.10 7.71 -6.98
C PHE A 94 5.95 6.28 -6.48
N THR A 95 6.81 5.88 -5.55
CA THR A 95 6.60 4.72 -4.67
C THR A 95 5.81 5.13 -3.43
N ALA A 96 5.32 4.16 -2.66
CA ALA A 96 4.71 4.42 -1.35
C ALA A 96 5.67 5.21 -0.43
N LEU A 97 6.96 4.86 -0.41
CA LEU A 97 7.98 5.57 0.39
C LEU A 97 8.14 7.03 -0.05
N CYS A 98 8.11 7.29 -1.37
CA CYS A 98 8.16 8.64 -1.90
C CYS A 98 6.95 9.47 -1.43
N VAL A 99 5.75 8.91 -1.54
CA VAL A 99 4.50 9.54 -1.09
C VAL A 99 4.56 9.86 0.40
N ALA A 100 4.91 8.86 1.23
CA ALA A 100 5.02 9.04 2.68
C ALA A 100 5.99 10.17 3.05
N THR A 101 7.11 10.28 2.30
CA THR A 101 8.11 11.33 2.53
C THR A 101 7.60 12.72 2.16
N ILE A 102 6.87 12.83 1.05
CA ILE A 102 6.25 14.09 0.61
C ILE A 102 5.27 14.59 1.66
N TRP A 103 4.43 13.71 2.18
CA TRP A 103 3.42 14.04 3.19
C TRP A 103 3.94 14.07 4.63
N GLY A 104 5.24 13.81 4.86
CA GLY A 104 5.85 13.82 6.19
C GLY A 104 5.31 12.76 7.15
N GLN A 105 4.85 11.62 6.61
CA GLN A 105 4.22 10.52 7.36
C GLN A 105 5.28 9.62 7.99
N ILE A 106 5.90 10.06 9.08
CA ILE A 106 7.09 9.40 9.65
C ILE A 106 6.83 7.94 10.04
N GLU A 107 5.68 7.62 10.60
CA GLU A 107 5.33 6.27 11.02
C GLU A 107 5.22 5.31 9.81
N ILE A 108 4.66 5.77 8.70
CA ILE A 108 4.59 5.01 7.46
C ILE A 108 6.00 4.83 6.86
N ILE A 109 6.84 5.88 6.89
CA ILE A 109 8.22 5.80 6.42
C ILE A 109 8.99 4.73 7.19
N GLU A 110 8.92 4.74 8.52
CA GLU A 110 9.59 3.74 9.36
C GLU A 110 9.06 2.33 9.08
N THR A 111 7.74 2.18 8.90
CA THR A 111 7.12 0.90 8.53
C THR A 111 7.62 0.36 7.20
N LEU A 112 7.63 1.20 6.15
CA LEU A 112 8.07 0.80 4.82
C LEU A 112 9.57 0.47 4.78
N LEU A 113 10.41 1.25 5.46
CA LEU A 113 11.84 0.97 5.58
C LEU A 113 12.11 -0.34 6.35
N ALA A 114 11.38 -0.58 7.44
CA ALA A 114 11.47 -1.83 8.20
C ALA A 114 11.03 -3.05 7.37
N ALA A 115 10.07 -2.86 6.46
CA ALA A 115 9.64 -3.89 5.51
C ALA A 115 10.62 -4.12 4.35
N GLY A 116 11.60 -3.22 4.15
CA GLY A 116 12.65 -3.36 3.14
C GLY A 116 12.41 -2.55 1.86
N ALA A 117 11.58 -1.52 1.88
CA ALA A 117 11.43 -0.61 0.74
C ALA A 117 12.76 0.07 0.39
N ASP A 118 13.09 0.14 -0.91
CA ASP A 118 14.34 0.72 -1.39
C ASP A 118 14.27 2.26 -1.40
N LYS A 119 14.95 2.88 -0.44
CA LYS A 119 15.04 4.35 -0.30
C LYS A 119 15.83 5.04 -1.41
N ASN A 120 16.52 4.29 -2.30
CA ASN A 120 17.33 4.84 -3.39
C ASN A 120 16.55 4.97 -4.70
N ILE A 121 15.32 4.47 -4.76
CA ILE A 121 14.48 4.62 -5.95
C ILE A 121 14.17 6.10 -6.18
N LYS A 122 14.28 6.52 -7.43
CA LYS A 122 13.95 7.88 -7.83
C LYS A 122 12.45 8.11 -7.75
N CYS A 123 12.04 9.14 -7.03
CA CYS A 123 10.65 9.50 -6.76
C CYS A 123 9.99 10.37 -7.84
N PHE A 124 10.70 10.79 -8.87
CA PHE A 124 10.19 11.70 -9.91
C PHE A 124 10.90 11.49 -11.23
N GLY A 125 10.16 11.72 -12.28
CA GLY A 125 10.66 11.90 -13.63
C GLY A 125 10.05 10.92 -14.60
N ASP A 126 9.11 11.42 -15.41
CA ASP A 126 8.93 10.86 -16.72
C ASP A 126 10.19 11.13 -17.56
N GLU A 127 10.38 10.40 -18.61
CA GLU A 127 11.49 10.56 -19.55
C GLU A 127 11.56 11.99 -20.15
N ASN A 128 10.49 12.79 -20.00
CA ASN A 128 10.32 14.13 -20.54
C ASN A 128 10.61 15.27 -19.55
N ASN A 129 10.92 14.96 -18.27
CA ASN A 129 11.60 15.85 -17.33
C ASN A 129 10.94 17.22 -17.06
N SER A 130 9.62 17.26 -16.95
CA SER A 130 8.86 18.51 -16.74
C SER A 130 8.60 18.90 -15.27
N GLY A 131 9.10 18.13 -14.30
CA GLY A 131 8.89 18.36 -12.86
C GLY A 131 10.18 18.61 -12.07
N PRO A 132 10.09 19.12 -10.83
CA PRO A 132 11.25 19.29 -9.97
C PRO A 132 11.90 17.92 -9.73
N ARG A 133 13.20 17.82 -10.04
CA ARG A 133 14.00 16.60 -9.89
C ARG A 133 14.24 16.31 -8.43
N VAL A 134 13.35 15.58 -7.79
CA VAL A 134 13.67 14.97 -6.50
C VAL A 134 14.11 13.54 -6.77
N ALA A 135 15.39 13.29 -6.65
CA ALA A 135 15.97 12.06 -7.13
C ALA A 135 15.69 10.84 -6.23
N THR A 136 15.38 11.03 -4.95
CA THR A 136 15.07 9.96 -3.98
C THR A 136 14.15 10.47 -2.89
N ALA A 137 13.59 9.56 -2.08
CA ALA A 137 12.81 9.90 -0.89
C ALA A 137 13.57 10.86 0.04
N LEU A 138 14.88 10.64 0.26
CA LEU A 138 15.71 11.52 1.08
C LEU A 138 15.77 12.96 0.54
N MET A 139 15.99 13.13 -0.76
CA MET A 139 16.02 14.46 -1.37
C MET A 139 14.64 15.13 -1.29
N GLY A 140 13.56 14.34 -1.40
CA GLY A 140 12.18 14.83 -1.17
C GLY A 140 12.00 15.37 0.25
N ALA A 141 12.47 14.64 1.24
CA ALA A 141 12.41 15.07 2.63
C ALA A 141 13.22 16.36 2.90
N GLN A 142 14.36 16.53 2.24
CA GLN A 142 15.28 17.67 2.42
C GLN A 142 14.91 18.89 1.57
N ALA A 143 14.05 18.75 0.55
CA ALA A 143 13.67 19.84 -0.31
C ALA A 143 12.95 20.93 0.49
N SER A 144 13.39 22.20 0.32
CA SER A 144 12.72 23.33 0.96
C SER A 144 11.31 23.51 0.40
N VAL A 145 10.34 23.69 1.28
CA VAL A 145 8.99 24.09 0.87
C VAL A 145 9.02 25.57 0.50
N ASN A 146 8.81 25.85 -0.76
CA ASN A 146 8.68 27.20 -1.30
C ASN A 146 7.25 27.39 -1.86
N PRO A 147 6.82 28.62 -2.21
CA PRO A 147 5.44 28.87 -2.65
C PRO A 147 4.99 28.02 -3.86
N GLY A 148 5.91 27.62 -4.74
CA GLY A 148 5.60 26.75 -5.87
C GLY A 148 5.35 25.31 -5.44
N ILE A 149 6.14 24.80 -4.51
CA ILE A 149 5.97 23.47 -3.93
C ILE A 149 4.73 23.42 -3.03
N GLU A 150 4.52 24.48 -2.24
CA GLU A 150 3.32 24.63 -1.41
C GLU A 150 2.04 24.52 -2.26
N LYS A 151 2.00 25.21 -3.41
CA LYS A 151 0.88 25.10 -4.34
C LYS A 151 0.68 23.66 -4.83
N GLN A 152 1.75 22.92 -5.15
CA GLN A 152 1.65 21.52 -5.55
C GLN A 152 1.04 20.62 -4.44
N TYR A 153 1.38 20.88 -3.18
CA TYR A 153 0.74 20.17 -2.05
C TYR A 153 -0.75 20.47 -1.97
N ILE A 154 -1.14 21.75 -2.12
CA ILE A 154 -2.54 22.15 -2.11
C ILE A 154 -3.29 21.45 -3.25
N ASP A 155 -2.79 21.55 -4.48
CA ASP A 155 -3.41 20.95 -5.66
C ASP A 155 -3.54 19.41 -5.50
N SER A 156 -2.51 18.76 -4.93
CA SER A 156 -2.54 17.32 -4.67
C SER A 156 -3.53 16.94 -3.56
N ALA A 157 -3.55 17.69 -2.45
CA ALA A 157 -4.50 17.47 -1.37
C ALA A 157 -5.94 17.59 -1.85
N GLU A 158 -6.25 18.63 -2.66
CA GLU A 158 -7.56 18.82 -3.26
C GLU A 158 -7.95 17.65 -4.17
N GLN A 159 -7.00 17.14 -4.98
CA GLN A 159 -7.22 15.98 -5.87
C GLN A 159 -7.65 14.73 -5.10
N TYR A 160 -7.08 14.50 -3.93
CA TYR A 160 -7.38 13.33 -3.09
C TYR A 160 -8.41 13.62 -1.99
N GLY A 161 -8.92 14.87 -1.90
CA GLY A 161 -9.88 15.29 -0.86
C GLY A 161 -9.31 15.25 0.55
N LEU A 162 -8.01 15.58 0.69
CA LEU A 162 -7.28 15.57 1.96
C LEU A 162 -7.25 16.96 2.58
N GLU A 163 -7.33 17.02 3.91
CA GLU A 163 -7.01 18.24 4.67
C GLU A 163 -5.49 18.42 4.75
N LEU A 164 -5.03 19.64 4.43
CA LEU A 164 -3.62 19.96 4.39
C LEU A 164 -3.19 20.69 5.68
N ASP A 165 -2.26 20.07 6.42
CA ASP A 165 -1.55 20.68 7.55
C ASP A 165 -0.07 20.85 7.17
N LEU A 166 0.28 22.01 6.63
CA LEU A 166 1.65 22.29 6.15
C LEU A 166 2.69 22.23 7.27
N ASP A 167 2.37 22.70 8.47
CA ASP A 167 3.32 22.69 9.60
C ASP A 167 3.65 21.26 9.98
N LYS A 168 2.65 20.38 10.05
CA LYS A 168 2.82 18.96 10.32
C LYS A 168 3.64 18.26 9.23
N ILE A 169 3.39 18.60 7.95
CA ILE A 169 4.16 18.05 6.82
C ILE A 169 5.63 18.47 6.92
N ILE A 170 5.92 19.74 7.18
CA ILE A 170 7.28 20.26 7.30
C ILE A 170 8.03 19.57 8.45
N GLU A 171 7.40 19.45 9.62
CA GLU A 171 7.98 18.75 10.77
C GLU A 171 8.23 17.26 10.46
N GLY A 172 7.25 16.59 9.88
CA GLY A 172 7.35 15.19 9.49
C GLY A 172 8.46 14.94 8.48
N ARG A 173 8.65 15.83 7.50
CA ARG A 173 9.72 15.75 6.51
C ARG A 173 11.10 15.91 7.11
N ALA A 174 11.26 16.78 8.10
CA ALA A 174 12.53 16.91 8.82
C ALA A 174 12.90 15.58 9.53
N LYS A 175 11.94 14.94 10.20
CA LYS A 175 12.11 13.64 10.84
C LYS A 175 12.37 12.52 9.81
N ALA A 176 11.67 12.58 8.66
CA ALA A 176 11.86 11.65 7.55
C ALA A 176 13.31 11.69 7.01
N ALA A 177 13.88 12.89 6.86
CA ALA A 177 15.25 13.04 6.42
C ALA A 177 16.26 12.37 7.37
N GLU A 178 16.03 12.42 8.68
CA GLU A 178 16.85 11.72 9.67
C GLU A 178 16.69 10.19 9.58
N ALA A 179 15.48 9.69 9.39
CA ALA A 179 15.20 8.25 9.27
C ALA A 179 15.83 7.64 8.01
N LEU A 180 15.81 8.37 6.88
CA LEU A 180 16.36 7.92 5.60
C LEU A 180 17.89 7.95 5.53
N GLN A 181 18.56 8.65 6.43
CA GLN A 181 20.04 8.71 6.51
C GLN A 181 20.66 7.51 7.27
N LYS A 182 19.87 6.80 8.07
CA LYS A 182 20.29 5.58 8.78
C LYS A 182 20.35 4.38 7.84
#